data_955faa409e0d62b02c1818c66cd34c20
#
_entry.id   955faa409e0d62b02c1818c66cd34c20
#
_cell.length_a   1.000
_cell.length_b   1.000
_cell.length_c   1.000
_cell.angle_alpha   90.00
_cell.angle_beta   90.00
_cell.angle_gamma   90.00
#
_symmetry.space_group_name_H-M   'P 1'
#
loop_
_entity.id
_entity.type
_entity.pdbx_description
1 polymer ?
#
loop_
_entity_poly.entity_id
_entity_poly.type
_entity_poly.pdbx_seq_one_letter_code
_entity_poly.pdbx_strand_id
1 'polypeptide(L)'
;MINKQQVHLRHLPNKKENIFYILVLIASSFLNASVASSIYKDVRHLEGAYRPLFPPIHHILALSGYVFDAVLVLTGISIIQSLIHHSHKNRKTLLIMATFSALYLALNLLTVSYGIYEFKIQSYWLLIISVCVYLSVNTTFVFWYWYLDYPTQIRSFHHPEYRREIDFPEIGEGSKRELPSFLDYLYFTVITSNTLGTPENHSPNGQKAKTLLMLHSLTMMILLVIFASRAINTLN
;
A
#
# COMPACT_ATOMS: atom_id res chain seq x y z
N MET A 1 -14.69 -3.28 -41.10
CA MET A 1 -13.50 -3.88 -40.47
C MET A 1 -12.79 -2.81 -39.68
N ILE A 2 -13.04 -2.72 -38.39
CA ILE A 2 -12.32 -1.79 -37.50
C ILE A 2 -10.92 -2.36 -37.27
N ASN A 3 -9.92 -1.56 -37.60
CA ASN A 3 -8.52 -1.95 -37.56
C ASN A 3 -8.14 -2.38 -36.13
N LYS A 4 -7.95 -3.69 -35.92
CA LYS A 4 -7.60 -4.29 -34.60
C LYS A 4 -6.37 -3.65 -33.94
N GLN A 5 -5.49 -3.01 -34.70
CA GLN A 5 -4.32 -2.30 -34.18
C GLN A 5 -4.65 -0.96 -33.50
N GLN A 6 -5.71 -0.24 -33.94
CA GLN A 6 -6.10 1.03 -33.30
C GLN A 6 -6.82 0.84 -31.97
N VAL A 7 -7.46 -0.32 -31.75
CA VAL A 7 -8.10 -0.65 -30.47
C VAL A 7 -7.06 -0.94 -29.38
N HIS A 8 -5.90 -1.49 -29.77
CA HIS A 8 -4.84 -1.86 -28.81
C HIS A 8 -4.13 -0.65 -28.19
N LEU A 9 -4.13 0.52 -28.85
CA LEU A 9 -3.38 1.69 -28.40
C LEU A 9 -4.20 2.64 -27.47
N ARG A 10 -5.52 2.52 -27.46
CA ARG A 10 -6.38 3.41 -26.64
C ARG A 10 -6.50 3.02 -25.15
N HIS A 11 -6.07 1.83 -24.78
CA HIS A 11 -6.28 1.27 -23.43
C HIS A 11 -4.98 0.89 -22.70
N LEU A 12 -3.84 1.38 -23.16
CA LEU A 12 -2.65 1.37 -22.31
C LEU A 12 -2.90 2.30 -21.12
N PRO A 13 -2.50 1.89 -19.90
CA PRO A 13 -2.67 2.74 -18.72
C PRO A 13 -2.17 4.13 -19.04
N ASN A 14 -3.04 5.12 -18.82
CA ASN A 14 -2.72 6.50 -19.11
C ASN A 14 -1.40 6.81 -18.36
N LYS A 15 -0.42 7.38 -19.07
CA LYS A 15 0.89 7.74 -18.50
C LYS A 15 0.75 8.47 -17.17
N LYS A 16 -0.32 9.27 -17.03
CA LYS A 16 -0.67 9.99 -15.79
C LYS A 16 -1.05 9.05 -14.64
N GLU A 17 -1.75 7.95 -14.90
CA GLU A 17 -2.14 6.99 -13.86
C GLU A 17 -0.94 6.26 -13.28
N ASN A 18 0.00 5.80 -14.11
CA ASN A 18 1.21 5.15 -13.63
C ASN A 18 2.05 6.07 -12.74
N ILE A 19 2.17 7.35 -13.13
CA ILE A 19 2.87 8.35 -12.32
C ILE A 19 2.16 8.54 -10.98
N PHE A 20 0.83 8.53 -10.97
CA PHE A 20 0.05 8.70 -9.75
C PHE A 20 0.28 7.56 -8.76
N TYR A 21 0.28 6.30 -9.21
CA TYR A 21 0.59 5.15 -8.34
C TYR A 21 2.03 5.18 -7.81
N ILE A 22 2.99 5.66 -8.61
CA ILE A 22 4.36 5.86 -8.16
C ILE A 22 4.40 6.93 -7.05
N LEU A 23 3.72 8.07 -7.25
CA LEU A 23 3.64 9.13 -6.24
C LEU A 23 3.00 8.65 -4.95
N VAL A 24 1.96 7.82 -5.04
CA VAL A 24 1.30 7.21 -3.87
C VAL A 24 2.27 6.32 -3.09
N LEU A 25 3.08 5.50 -3.75
CA LEU A 25 4.10 4.69 -3.09
C LEU A 25 5.22 5.53 -2.46
N ILE A 26 5.62 6.62 -3.09
CA ILE A 26 6.57 7.58 -2.51
C ILE A 26 5.97 8.18 -1.24
N ALA A 27 4.75 8.69 -1.30
CA ALA A 27 4.08 9.28 -0.16
C ALA A 27 3.96 8.29 1.01
N SER A 28 3.58 7.03 0.72
CA SER A 28 3.58 5.96 1.71
C SER A 28 4.96 5.76 2.35
N SER A 29 6.01 5.73 1.54
CA SER A 29 7.38 5.54 2.04
C SER A 29 7.85 6.71 2.91
N PHE A 30 7.50 7.96 2.56
CA PHE A 30 7.79 9.12 3.39
C PHE A 30 7.01 9.12 4.70
N LEU A 31 5.73 8.75 4.69
CA LEU A 31 4.93 8.60 5.91
C LEU A 31 5.57 7.55 6.84
N ASN A 32 5.97 6.42 6.28
CA ASN A 32 6.66 5.37 7.02
C ASN A 32 7.99 5.86 7.61
N ALA A 33 8.79 6.62 6.85
CA ALA A 33 10.06 7.18 7.34
C ALA A 33 9.84 8.17 8.48
N SER A 34 8.80 9.01 8.38
CA SER A 34 8.45 9.97 9.43
C SER A 34 8.07 9.28 10.74
N VAL A 35 7.28 8.20 10.65
CA VAL A 35 6.91 7.38 11.80
C VAL A 35 8.15 6.72 12.43
N ALA A 36 8.98 6.05 11.62
CA ALA A 36 10.19 5.41 12.09
C ALA A 36 11.15 6.39 12.77
N SER A 37 11.35 7.59 12.19
CA SER A 37 12.23 8.61 12.76
C SER A 37 11.71 9.18 14.08
N SER A 38 10.41 9.32 14.23
CA SER A 38 9.79 9.77 15.50
C SER A 38 10.03 8.77 16.60
N ILE A 39 9.77 7.49 16.34
CA ILE A 39 10.02 6.40 17.30
C ILE A 39 11.51 6.31 17.64
N TYR A 40 12.40 6.45 16.65
CA TYR A 40 13.84 6.38 16.86
C TYR A 40 14.37 7.48 17.80
N LYS A 41 13.82 8.70 17.71
CA LYS A 41 14.19 9.79 18.62
C LYS A 41 13.82 9.45 20.06
N ASP A 42 12.63 8.93 20.29
CA ASP A 42 12.17 8.54 21.63
C ASP A 42 13.01 7.38 22.19
N VAL A 43 13.35 6.41 21.34
CA VAL A 43 14.23 5.28 21.70
C VAL A 43 15.61 5.74 22.17
N ARG A 44 16.23 6.72 21.48
CA ARG A 44 17.55 7.26 21.84
C ARG A 44 17.61 7.86 23.24
N HIS A 45 16.52 8.49 23.69
CA HIS A 45 16.47 9.08 25.02
C HIS A 45 16.40 8.04 26.15
N LEU A 46 16.07 6.78 25.84
CA LEU A 46 15.90 5.70 26.80
C LEU A 46 17.08 4.72 26.87
N GLU A 47 18.14 4.94 26.09
CA GLU A 47 19.34 4.06 26.03
C GLU A 47 20.01 3.79 27.39
N GLY A 48 19.71 4.58 28.43
CA GLY A 48 20.26 4.40 29.76
C GLY A 48 19.65 3.27 30.59
N ALA A 49 18.38 2.92 30.38
CA ALA A 49 17.61 2.06 31.29
C ALA A 49 17.35 0.62 30.78
N TYR A 50 17.36 0.37 29.48
CA TYR A 50 16.86 -0.88 28.86
C TYR A 50 17.81 -1.54 27.85
N ARG A 51 19.11 -1.52 28.12
CA ARG A 51 20.17 -2.07 27.25
C ARG A 51 19.95 -3.48 26.66
N PRO A 52 19.32 -4.48 27.30
CA PRO A 52 19.25 -5.85 26.76
C PRO A 52 18.24 -6.03 25.61
N LEU A 53 17.19 -5.22 25.52
CA LEU A 53 16.14 -5.37 24.50
C LEU A 53 16.39 -4.51 23.24
N PHE A 54 17.34 -3.60 23.30
CA PHE A 54 17.64 -2.59 22.28
C PHE A 54 18.30 -3.09 20.98
N PRO A 55 19.27 -4.03 21.00
CA PRO A 55 20.00 -4.42 19.80
C PRO A 55 19.10 -4.82 18.63
N PRO A 56 18.06 -5.65 18.81
CA PRO A 56 17.24 -6.07 17.68
C PRO A 56 16.47 -4.92 17.03
N ILE A 57 16.00 -3.93 17.79
CA ILE A 57 15.24 -2.79 17.25
C ILE A 57 16.14 -1.85 16.49
N HIS A 58 17.33 -1.57 17.00
CA HIS A 58 18.31 -0.76 16.29
C HIS A 58 18.64 -1.37 14.91
N HIS A 59 18.80 -2.68 14.83
CA HIS A 59 18.99 -3.39 13.56
C HIS A 59 17.79 -3.32 12.63
N ILE A 60 16.57 -3.44 13.16
CA ILE A 60 15.32 -3.28 12.38
C ILE A 60 15.21 -1.87 11.83
N LEU A 61 15.47 -0.84 12.65
CA LEU A 61 15.44 0.55 12.22
C LEU A 61 16.52 0.87 11.19
N ALA A 62 17.74 0.37 11.39
CA ALA A 62 18.80 0.53 10.39
C ALA A 62 18.44 -0.17 9.07
N LEU A 63 17.91 -1.40 9.12
CA LEU A 63 17.44 -2.12 7.95
C LEU A 63 16.32 -1.37 7.25
N SER A 64 15.36 -0.78 7.99
CA SER A 64 14.28 0.01 7.41
C SER A 64 14.79 1.24 6.66
N GLY A 65 15.85 1.89 7.15
CA GLY A 65 16.54 3.00 6.46
C GLY A 65 17.10 2.59 5.11
N TYR A 66 17.86 1.48 5.04
CA TYR A 66 18.40 0.97 3.76
C TYR A 66 17.29 0.58 2.78
N VAL A 67 16.21 -0.02 3.28
CA VAL A 67 15.04 -0.35 2.44
C VAL A 67 14.38 0.91 1.92
N PHE A 68 14.26 1.96 2.73
CA PHE A 68 13.74 3.26 2.30
C PHE A 68 14.58 3.89 1.19
N ASP A 69 15.90 3.90 1.35
CA ASP A 69 16.82 4.41 0.32
C ASP A 69 16.68 3.63 -0.99
N ALA A 70 16.57 2.30 -0.91
CA ALA A 70 16.33 1.46 -2.07
C ALA A 70 15.01 1.79 -2.77
N VAL A 71 13.94 2.02 -2.02
CA VAL A 71 12.63 2.46 -2.56
C VAL A 71 12.77 3.79 -3.28
N LEU A 72 13.46 4.78 -2.71
CA LEU A 72 13.66 6.08 -3.33
C LEU A 72 14.45 5.98 -4.65
N VAL A 73 15.53 5.22 -4.68
CA VAL A 73 16.35 4.99 -5.89
C VAL A 73 15.52 4.31 -6.98
N LEU A 74 14.82 3.22 -6.64
CA LEU A 74 13.96 2.50 -7.58
C LEU A 74 12.81 3.37 -8.10
N THR A 75 12.30 4.26 -7.27
CA THR A 75 11.29 5.24 -7.65
C THR A 75 11.83 6.22 -8.69
N GLY A 76 13.02 6.77 -8.46
CA GLY A 76 13.69 7.66 -9.41
C GLY A 76 13.88 6.97 -10.77
N ILE A 77 14.37 5.73 -10.76
CA ILE A 77 14.53 4.91 -11.97
C ILE A 77 13.17 4.69 -12.66
N SER A 78 12.12 4.37 -11.91
CA SER A 78 10.77 4.13 -12.46
C SER A 78 10.18 5.37 -13.11
N ILE A 79 10.37 6.55 -12.52
CA ILE A 79 9.94 7.83 -13.08
C ILE A 79 10.69 8.10 -14.39
N ILE A 80 12.01 7.99 -14.38
CA ILE A 80 12.85 8.20 -15.57
C ILE A 80 12.43 7.25 -16.70
N GLN A 81 12.25 5.95 -16.39
CA GLN A 81 11.79 4.97 -17.37
C GLN A 81 10.39 5.28 -17.89
N SER A 82 9.49 5.77 -17.04
CA SER A 82 8.13 6.19 -17.44
C SER A 82 8.14 7.41 -18.37
N LEU A 83 9.09 8.32 -18.18
CA LEU A 83 9.26 9.51 -19.02
C LEU A 83 9.85 9.16 -20.38
N ILE A 84 10.82 8.23 -20.44
CA ILE A 84 11.60 7.93 -21.64
C ILE A 84 10.93 6.85 -22.50
N HIS A 85 10.33 5.81 -21.89
CA HIS A 85 9.84 4.62 -22.60
C HIS A 85 8.38 4.32 -22.34
N HIS A 86 7.61 4.07 -23.41
CA HIS A 86 6.23 3.54 -23.36
C HIS A 86 6.19 1.99 -23.18
N SER A 87 7.10 1.39 -22.41
CA SER A 87 7.40 -0.03 -22.49
C SER A 87 6.88 -0.86 -21.30
N HIS A 88 6.45 -2.10 -21.58
CA HIS A 88 6.16 -3.17 -20.60
C HIS A 88 7.30 -3.45 -19.59
N LYS A 89 8.52 -2.96 -19.83
CA LYS A 89 9.67 -3.08 -18.92
C LYS A 89 9.41 -2.40 -17.55
N ASN A 90 8.59 -1.35 -17.52
CA ASN A 90 8.27 -0.61 -16.30
C ASN A 90 7.54 -1.47 -15.24
N ARG A 91 6.81 -2.53 -15.66
CA ARG A 91 6.05 -3.36 -14.73
C ARG A 91 6.93 -4.15 -13.77
N LYS A 92 8.08 -4.64 -14.21
CA LYS A 92 9.03 -5.35 -13.33
C LYS A 92 9.64 -4.40 -12.29
N THR A 93 10.01 -3.19 -12.72
CA THR A 93 10.56 -2.16 -11.82
C THR A 93 9.51 -1.74 -10.79
N LEU A 94 8.26 -1.55 -11.21
CA LEU A 94 7.14 -1.25 -10.31
C LEU A 94 6.91 -2.38 -9.30
N LEU A 95 7.00 -3.64 -9.72
CA LEU A 95 6.87 -4.78 -8.81
C LEU A 95 7.98 -4.78 -7.75
N ILE A 96 9.23 -4.59 -8.16
CA ILE A 96 10.38 -4.55 -7.26
C ILE A 96 10.20 -3.41 -6.25
N MET A 97 9.87 -2.21 -6.74
CA MET A 97 9.62 -1.04 -5.90
C MET A 97 8.49 -1.29 -4.89
N ALA A 98 7.36 -1.86 -5.34
CA ALA A 98 6.24 -2.17 -4.46
C ALA A 98 6.57 -3.24 -3.42
N THR A 99 7.38 -4.23 -3.79
CA THR A 99 7.85 -5.25 -2.84
C THR A 99 8.73 -4.63 -1.76
N PHE A 100 9.66 -3.75 -2.13
CA PHE A 100 10.48 -3.02 -1.15
C PHE A 100 9.64 -2.09 -0.28
N SER A 101 8.64 -1.40 -0.86
CA SER A 101 7.71 -0.55 -0.11
C SER A 101 6.87 -1.36 0.88
N ALA A 102 6.38 -2.53 0.49
CA ALA A 102 5.66 -3.44 1.40
C ALA A 102 6.55 -4.00 2.51
N LEU A 103 7.81 -4.36 2.20
CA LEU A 103 8.78 -4.76 3.20
C LEU A 103 9.06 -3.63 4.19
N TYR A 104 9.23 -2.40 3.69
CA TYR A 104 9.43 -1.22 4.53
C TYR A 104 8.22 -0.97 5.44
N LEU A 105 6.99 -1.09 4.91
CA LEU A 105 5.78 -1.02 5.72
C LEU A 105 5.79 -2.09 6.82
N ALA A 106 6.09 -3.35 6.49
CA ALA A 106 6.13 -4.43 7.47
C ALA A 106 7.15 -4.17 8.59
N LEU A 107 8.35 -3.71 8.25
CA LEU A 107 9.37 -3.32 9.24
C LEU A 107 8.89 -2.16 10.13
N ASN A 108 8.22 -1.18 9.54
CA ASN A 108 7.63 -0.08 10.31
C ASN A 108 6.50 -0.53 11.23
N LEU A 109 5.64 -1.43 10.77
CA LEU A 109 4.58 -1.98 11.63
C LEU A 109 5.16 -2.71 12.84
N LEU A 110 6.23 -3.46 12.67
CA LEU A 110 6.96 -4.10 13.77
C LEU A 110 7.55 -3.04 14.72
N THR A 111 8.19 -2.02 14.17
CA THR A 111 8.79 -0.92 14.98
C THR A 111 7.71 -0.15 15.75
N VAL A 112 6.60 0.20 15.08
CA VAL A 112 5.47 0.90 15.71
C VAL A 112 4.84 0.04 16.79
N SER A 113 4.59 -1.24 16.52
CA SER A 113 4.01 -2.17 17.50
C SER A 113 4.87 -2.25 18.76
N TYR A 114 6.18 -2.35 18.59
CA TYR A 114 7.10 -2.35 19.72
C TYR A 114 7.16 -0.99 20.43
N GLY A 115 7.30 0.10 19.68
CA GLY A 115 7.38 1.44 20.25
C GLY A 115 6.12 1.82 21.04
N ILE A 116 4.95 1.47 20.54
CA ILE A 116 3.69 1.69 21.23
C ILE A 116 3.62 0.91 22.55
N TYR A 117 4.19 -0.30 22.59
CA TYR A 117 4.14 -1.14 23.79
C TYR A 117 5.10 -0.69 24.88
N GLU A 118 6.34 -0.33 24.53
CA GLU A 118 7.43 -0.02 25.46
C GLU A 118 7.47 1.45 25.92
N PHE A 119 6.98 2.40 25.08
CA PHE A 119 7.16 3.82 25.34
C PHE A 119 5.88 4.49 25.83
N LYS A 120 6.02 5.42 26.78
CA LYS A 120 4.95 6.34 27.18
C LYS A 120 4.77 7.44 26.11
N ILE A 121 4.28 7.05 24.92
CA ILE A 121 3.97 8.01 23.88
C ILE A 121 2.78 8.85 24.31
N GLN A 122 2.90 10.18 24.21
CA GLN A 122 1.81 11.09 24.50
C GLN A 122 0.61 10.80 23.57
N SER A 123 -0.61 10.92 24.10
CA SER A 123 -1.83 10.52 23.38
C SER A 123 -2.00 11.19 22.02
N TYR A 124 -1.60 12.45 21.86
CA TYR A 124 -1.70 13.14 20.58
C TYR A 124 -0.71 12.60 19.54
N TRP A 125 0.51 12.22 19.95
CA TRP A 125 1.48 11.57 19.07
C TRP A 125 1.02 10.19 18.63
N LEU A 126 0.39 9.46 19.53
CA LEU A 126 -0.22 8.17 19.21
C LEU A 126 -1.28 8.32 18.12
N LEU A 127 -2.12 9.36 18.20
CA LEU A 127 -3.12 9.65 17.17
C LEU A 127 -2.45 9.93 15.80
N ILE A 128 -1.43 10.80 15.77
CA ILE A 128 -0.71 11.12 14.54
C ILE A 128 -0.08 9.86 13.93
N ILE A 129 0.61 9.07 14.73
CA ILE A 129 1.22 7.82 14.29
C ILE A 129 0.16 6.87 13.72
N SER A 130 -0.98 6.73 14.39
CA SER A 130 -2.09 5.88 13.95
C SER A 130 -2.61 6.29 12.58
N VAL A 131 -2.83 7.59 12.36
CA VAL A 131 -3.27 8.14 11.07
C VAL A 131 -2.21 7.91 9.98
N CYS A 132 -0.94 8.19 10.26
CA CYS A 132 0.13 7.96 9.30
C CYS A 132 0.26 6.49 8.90
N VAL A 133 0.17 5.58 9.86
CA VAL A 133 0.22 4.13 9.62
C VAL A 133 -1.00 3.68 8.82
N TYR A 134 -2.19 4.14 9.19
CA TYR A 134 -3.43 3.85 8.45
C TYR A 134 -3.32 4.27 6.99
N LEU A 135 -2.86 5.50 6.72
CA LEU A 135 -2.65 6.00 5.36
C LEU A 135 -1.59 5.20 4.62
N SER A 136 -0.49 4.83 5.26
CA SER A 136 0.59 4.04 4.66
C SER A 136 0.12 2.64 4.26
N VAL A 137 -0.67 1.98 5.10
CA VAL A 137 -1.25 0.67 4.79
C VAL A 137 -2.17 0.80 3.58
N ASN A 138 -3.13 1.74 3.63
CA ASN A 138 -4.08 1.92 2.54
C ASN A 138 -3.39 2.23 1.21
N THR A 139 -2.43 3.16 1.17
CA THR A 139 -1.71 3.50 -0.05
C THR A 139 -0.92 2.32 -0.63
N THR A 140 -0.34 1.48 0.23
CA THR A 140 0.35 0.27 -0.20
C THR A 140 -0.63 -0.74 -0.80
N PHE A 141 -1.79 -0.96 -0.17
CA PHE A 141 -2.78 -1.92 -0.68
C PHE A 141 -3.51 -1.42 -1.92
N VAL A 142 -3.78 -0.10 -2.09
CA VAL A 142 -4.29 0.48 -3.35
C VAL A 142 -3.40 0.09 -4.52
N PHE A 143 -2.07 0.24 -4.36
CA PHE A 143 -1.12 -0.15 -5.39
C PHE A 143 -1.21 -1.64 -5.71
N TRP A 144 -1.23 -2.52 -4.69
CA TRP A 144 -1.27 -3.97 -4.90
C TRP A 144 -2.58 -4.44 -5.54
N TYR A 145 -3.73 -3.88 -5.15
CA TYR A 145 -5.00 -4.17 -5.82
C TYR A 145 -4.96 -3.77 -7.28
N TRP A 146 -4.55 -2.54 -7.59
CA TRP A 146 -4.38 -2.10 -8.97
C TRP A 146 -3.40 -2.99 -9.74
N TYR A 147 -2.24 -3.27 -9.17
CA TYR A 147 -1.19 -4.05 -9.84
C TYR A 147 -1.66 -5.47 -10.20
N LEU A 148 -2.43 -6.12 -9.33
CA LEU A 148 -2.91 -7.48 -9.57
C LEU A 148 -4.13 -7.51 -10.49
N ASP A 149 -5.08 -6.60 -10.31
CA ASP A 149 -6.37 -6.63 -10.99
C ASP A 149 -6.34 -5.95 -12.37
N TYR A 150 -5.67 -4.81 -12.52
CA TYR A 150 -5.70 -4.01 -13.74
C TYR A 150 -5.41 -4.80 -15.04
N PRO A 151 -4.44 -5.75 -15.09
CA PRO A 151 -4.24 -6.57 -16.28
C PRO A 151 -5.40 -7.48 -16.61
N THR A 152 -6.13 -7.95 -15.58
CA THR A 152 -7.30 -8.82 -15.77
C THR A 152 -8.51 -8.00 -16.23
N GLN A 153 -8.63 -6.75 -15.78
CA GLN A 153 -9.63 -5.81 -16.25
C GLN A 153 -9.44 -5.48 -17.74
N ILE A 154 -8.22 -5.18 -18.17
CA ILE A 154 -7.91 -4.96 -19.60
C ILE A 154 -8.24 -6.20 -20.42
N ARG A 155 -7.85 -7.39 -19.94
CA ARG A 155 -8.12 -8.64 -20.65
C ARG A 155 -9.62 -8.92 -20.76
N SER A 156 -10.37 -8.76 -19.67
CA SER A 156 -11.82 -8.92 -19.65
C SER A 156 -12.54 -7.85 -20.49
N PHE A 157 -11.97 -6.66 -20.62
CA PHE A 157 -12.52 -5.61 -21.48
C PHE A 157 -12.52 -6.03 -22.96
N HIS A 158 -11.44 -6.68 -23.43
CA HIS A 158 -11.32 -7.17 -24.79
C HIS A 158 -11.97 -8.55 -25.02
N HIS A 159 -12.03 -9.35 -23.97
CA HIS A 159 -12.49 -10.73 -23.98
C HIS A 159 -13.40 -10.97 -22.78
N PRO A 160 -14.73 -10.79 -22.93
CA PRO A 160 -15.68 -10.88 -21.82
C PRO A 160 -15.72 -12.24 -21.11
N GLU A 161 -15.20 -13.30 -21.74
CA GLU A 161 -15.06 -14.64 -21.18
C GLU A 161 -13.99 -14.75 -20.08
N TYR A 162 -13.07 -13.80 -20.01
CA TYR A 162 -12.06 -13.79 -18.95
C TYR A 162 -12.59 -13.18 -17.67
N ARG A 163 -12.39 -13.89 -16.58
CA ARG A 163 -12.80 -13.47 -15.24
C ARG A 163 -11.85 -12.37 -14.72
N ARG A 164 -12.42 -11.34 -14.14
CA ARG A 164 -11.70 -10.27 -13.42
C ARG A 164 -11.23 -10.77 -12.06
N GLU A 165 -10.15 -10.22 -11.53
CA GLU A 165 -9.71 -10.48 -10.16
C GLU A 165 -10.64 -9.80 -9.15
N ILE A 166 -11.05 -8.54 -9.43
CA ILE A 166 -12.02 -7.77 -8.65
C ILE A 166 -13.18 -7.37 -9.56
N ASP A 167 -14.39 -7.58 -9.10
CA ASP A 167 -15.59 -7.11 -9.80
C ASP A 167 -16.05 -5.79 -9.21
N PHE A 168 -16.14 -4.77 -10.07
CA PHE A 168 -16.63 -3.43 -9.76
C PHE A 168 -17.99 -3.26 -10.44
N PRO A 169 -19.10 -3.34 -9.69
CA PRO A 169 -20.44 -3.38 -10.28
C PRO A 169 -20.78 -2.12 -11.07
N GLU A 170 -20.32 -0.96 -10.60
CA GLU A 170 -20.61 0.34 -11.24
C GLU A 170 -20.01 0.47 -12.64
N ILE A 171 -19.01 -0.34 -12.98
CA ILE A 171 -18.30 -0.30 -14.26
C ILE A 171 -18.96 -1.21 -15.31
N GLY A 172 -19.95 -2.01 -14.93
CA GLY A 172 -20.56 -3.04 -15.79
C GLY A 172 -21.97 -2.73 -16.31
N GLU A 173 -22.71 -1.84 -15.69
CA GLU A 173 -24.16 -1.66 -15.92
C GLU A 173 -24.55 -0.58 -16.93
N GLY A 174 -23.59 0.11 -17.54
CA GLY A 174 -23.86 1.17 -18.51
C GLY A 174 -23.44 0.85 -19.94
N SER A 175 -23.91 1.63 -20.89
CA SER A 175 -23.57 1.52 -22.32
C SER A 175 -22.10 1.77 -22.65
N LYS A 176 -21.27 2.14 -21.65
CA LYS A 176 -19.82 2.31 -21.77
C LYS A 176 -19.14 1.47 -20.72
N ARG A 177 -18.54 0.37 -21.12
CA ARG A 177 -17.57 -0.36 -20.29
C ARG A 177 -16.35 0.54 -20.09
N GLU A 178 -16.15 0.99 -18.87
CA GLU A 178 -14.95 1.74 -18.47
C GLU A 178 -14.00 0.84 -17.68
N LEU A 179 -12.71 1.20 -17.66
CA LEU A 179 -11.74 0.53 -16.82
C LEU A 179 -11.74 1.18 -15.44
N PRO A 180 -11.52 0.43 -14.35
CA PRO A 180 -11.43 1.00 -13.01
C PRO A 180 -10.37 2.10 -12.94
N SER A 181 -10.75 3.21 -12.34
CA SER A 181 -9.88 4.35 -12.07
C SER A 181 -9.10 4.15 -10.77
N PHE A 182 -8.15 5.04 -10.50
CA PHE A 182 -7.48 5.08 -9.19
C PHE A 182 -8.47 5.24 -8.02
N LEU A 183 -9.50 6.06 -8.18
CA LEU A 183 -10.49 6.30 -7.14
C LEU A 183 -11.30 5.05 -6.81
N ASP A 184 -11.56 4.17 -7.78
CA ASP A 184 -12.26 2.91 -7.53
C ASP A 184 -11.42 1.97 -6.67
N TYR A 185 -10.11 1.85 -6.95
CA TYR A 185 -9.19 1.09 -6.11
C TYR A 185 -8.99 1.72 -4.74
N LEU A 186 -8.93 3.05 -4.65
CA LEU A 186 -8.84 3.76 -3.37
C LEU A 186 -10.10 3.53 -2.53
N TYR A 187 -11.28 3.67 -3.13
CA TYR A 187 -12.56 3.41 -2.47
C TYR A 187 -12.62 1.96 -1.97
N PHE A 188 -12.31 1.00 -2.83
CA PHE A 188 -12.26 -0.41 -2.47
C PHE A 188 -11.34 -0.65 -1.26
N THR A 189 -10.15 -0.06 -1.27
CA THR A 189 -9.16 -0.23 -0.22
C THR A 189 -9.61 0.39 1.10
N VAL A 190 -10.09 1.64 1.08
CA VAL A 190 -10.52 2.36 2.28
C VAL A 190 -11.72 1.68 2.93
N ILE A 191 -12.70 1.25 2.16
CA ILE A 191 -13.85 0.52 2.71
C ILE A 191 -13.41 -0.83 3.27
N THR A 192 -12.55 -1.57 2.56
CA THR A 192 -11.97 -2.83 3.07
C THR A 192 -11.26 -2.64 4.42
N SER A 193 -10.52 -1.55 4.59
CA SER A 193 -9.85 -1.23 5.86
C SER A 193 -10.84 -0.96 7.00
N ASN A 194 -11.95 -0.31 6.70
CA ASN A 194 -12.92 0.11 7.70
C ASN A 194 -13.89 -1.01 8.09
N THR A 195 -14.25 -1.87 7.14
CA THR A 195 -15.23 -2.94 7.33
C THR A 195 -14.59 -4.30 7.58
N LEU A 196 -13.27 -4.42 7.41
CA LEU A 196 -12.52 -5.68 7.41
C LEU A 196 -13.07 -6.69 6.37
N GLY A 197 -13.70 -6.17 5.32
CA GLY A 197 -14.33 -6.93 4.27
C GLY A 197 -14.41 -6.15 2.96
N THR A 198 -15.11 -6.69 1.99
CA THR A 198 -15.33 -6.01 0.70
C THR A 198 -16.42 -4.95 0.81
N PRO A 199 -16.33 -3.86 0.02
CA PRO A 199 -17.48 -2.97 -0.17
C PRO A 199 -18.71 -3.72 -0.71
N GLU A 200 -19.89 -3.20 -0.43
CA GLU A 200 -21.12 -3.76 -0.97
C GLU A 200 -21.03 -3.90 -2.49
N ASN A 201 -21.54 -5.01 -3.01
CA ASN A 201 -21.54 -5.36 -4.43
C ASN A 201 -20.15 -5.54 -5.08
N HIS A 202 -19.04 -5.35 -4.36
CA HIS A 202 -17.70 -5.66 -4.85
C HIS A 202 -17.30 -7.07 -4.45
N SER A 203 -16.79 -7.85 -5.39
CA SER A 203 -16.36 -9.21 -5.06
C SER A 203 -14.95 -9.52 -5.56
N PRO A 204 -14.06 -9.99 -4.67
CA PRO A 204 -12.79 -10.57 -5.07
C PRO A 204 -13.07 -11.93 -5.70
N ASN A 205 -12.98 -12.01 -7.01
CA ASN A 205 -13.28 -13.23 -7.75
C ASN A 205 -12.07 -14.15 -7.88
N GLY A 206 -10.90 -13.55 -8.11
CA GLY A 206 -9.65 -14.26 -8.27
C GLY A 206 -9.03 -14.68 -6.95
N GLN A 207 -8.23 -15.74 -7.00
CA GLN A 207 -7.53 -16.24 -5.81
C GLN A 207 -6.51 -15.26 -5.26
N LYS A 208 -5.84 -14.51 -6.15
CA LYS A 208 -4.87 -13.46 -5.77
C LYS A 208 -5.55 -12.30 -5.06
N ALA A 209 -6.70 -11.85 -5.57
CA ALA A 209 -7.47 -10.79 -4.93
C ALA A 209 -7.98 -11.21 -3.56
N LYS A 210 -8.46 -12.46 -3.42
CA LYS A 210 -8.88 -13.01 -2.12
C LYS A 210 -7.74 -13.07 -1.11
N THR A 211 -6.57 -13.55 -1.51
CA THR A 211 -5.39 -13.61 -0.64
C THR A 211 -4.96 -12.21 -0.22
N LEU A 212 -4.95 -11.26 -1.15
CA LEU A 212 -4.60 -9.87 -0.85
C LEU A 212 -5.61 -9.22 0.10
N LEU A 213 -6.91 -9.50 -0.09
CA LEU A 213 -7.97 -9.03 0.79
C LEU A 213 -7.80 -9.56 2.22
N MET A 214 -7.55 -10.87 2.36
CA MET A 214 -7.30 -11.48 3.67
C MET A 214 -6.09 -10.86 4.36
N LEU A 215 -5.00 -10.65 3.63
CA LEU A 215 -3.79 -10.03 4.16
C LEU A 215 -4.06 -8.58 4.60
N HIS A 216 -4.81 -7.83 3.80
CA HIS A 216 -5.19 -6.45 4.11
C HIS A 216 -6.05 -6.39 5.39
N SER A 217 -7.14 -7.16 5.43
CA SER A 217 -8.04 -7.21 6.60
C SER A 217 -7.30 -7.66 7.86
N LEU A 218 -6.43 -8.66 7.76
CA LEU A 218 -5.61 -9.12 8.89
C LEU A 218 -4.67 -8.02 9.38
N THR A 219 -4.00 -7.31 8.47
CA THR A 219 -3.11 -6.20 8.81
C THR A 219 -3.89 -5.10 9.55
N MET A 220 -5.07 -4.72 9.05
CA MET A 220 -5.91 -3.71 9.68
C MET A 220 -6.45 -4.16 11.04
N MET A 221 -6.84 -5.42 11.19
CA MET A 221 -7.29 -5.98 12.46
C MET A 221 -6.18 -5.94 13.52
N ILE A 222 -4.96 -6.34 13.15
CA ILE A 222 -3.80 -6.29 14.06
C ILE A 222 -3.54 -4.84 14.51
N LEU A 223 -3.55 -3.89 13.58
CA LEU A 223 -3.36 -2.47 13.89
C LEU A 223 -4.45 -1.94 14.83
N LEU A 224 -5.71 -2.27 14.55
CA LEU A 224 -6.82 -1.86 15.40
C LEU A 224 -6.62 -2.36 16.84
N VAL A 225 -6.26 -3.62 17.03
CA VAL A 225 -6.01 -4.23 18.32
C VAL A 225 -4.85 -3.53 19.06
N ILE A 226 -3.74 -3.27 18.37
CA ILE A 226 -2.57 -2.61 18.95
C ILE A 226 -2.93 -1.18 19.40
N PHE A 227 -3.57 -0.39 18.55
CA PHE A 227 -3.93 0.98 18.88
C PHE A 227 -5.02 1.06 19.96
N ALA A 228 -6.03 0.19 19.91
CA ALA A 228 -7.07 0.13 20.92
C ALA A 228 -6.52 -0.29 22.29
N SER A 229 -5.67 -1.32 22.33
CA SER A 229 -5.01 -1.75 23.56
C SER A 229 -4.20 -0.62 24.19
N ARG A 230 -3.47 0.14 23.36
CA ARG A 230 -2.68 1.27 23.87
C ARG A 230 -3.56 2.43 24.35
N ALA A 231 -4.61 2.75 23.60
CA ALA A 231 -5.55 3.80 24.01
C ALA A 231 -6.15 3.51 25.39
N ILE A 232 -6.55 2.27 25.65
CA ILE A 232 -7.07 1.84 26.95
C ILE A 232 -6.00 2.01 28.04
N ASN A 233 -4.76 1.60 27.78
CA ASN A 233 -3.67 1.69 28.76
C ASN A 233 -3.21 3.14 29.05
N THR A 234 -3.56 4.10 28.21
CA THR A 234 -3.26 5.53 28.44
C THR A 234 -4.34 6.25 29.24
N LEU A 235 -5.53 5.64 29.41
CA LEU A 235 -6.64 6.19 30.19
C LEU A 235 -6.58 5.79 31.67
N ASN A 236 -5.77 4.77 32.00
CA ASN A 236 -5.50 4.33 33.37
C ASN A 236 -4.15 4.89 33.87
#